data_8bead37f51c5df171a7d5dd3e93e957a
#
_entry.id   8bead37f51c5df171a7d5dd3e93e957a
#
_cell.length_a   1.000
_cell.length_b   1.000
_cell.length_c   1.000
_cell.angle_alpha   90.00
_cell.angle_beta   90.00
_cell.angle_gamma   90.00
#
_symmetry.space_group_name_H-M   'P 1'
#
loop_
_entity.id
_entity.type
_entity.pdbx_description
1 polymer ?
#
loop_
_entity_poly.entity_id
_entity_poly.type
_entity_poly.pdbx_seq_one_letter_code
_entity_poly.pdbx_strand_id
1 'polypeptide(L)'
;MGPCRLVGRHDRGVCGATIDTIVARNFARGVAAGASAHSDHGRDLAYTLLEAVEGHAPDYGVRDPFKLVEVAGYLEIETDGRSVEEIAHDVAIAALEEFGRTHGKLGYLKRAPAKRQQIWHDVGIEPRSIDREIVEMLHRTHVGNDQEAEHILDHAMRCALGDGWGGSMLATDLSDILFGTPAPVLTDANLGVLREDMVNVVIHGHEPTLSEMIVAAALDPELIEYAESKGADGIQLAGICCTANETLMREGVPLAGNFLQQELAILTGAVEAMVVDIQCIMQGLAPVADHYHTELITTSAKAKIEGATHIEFDERRALEIAREIIRRAIDRFPERGDVSIPDLHNPMVPGFSHEYIDYALGGLYRGSLRPLNDAIMAGRIRGVVANIGCNNTRVCHDFLHNYVVTEFLKNDVLVVETGCGAIASAKLGYMTPETAMKVAGPGLREVCETVGIPPVLHMGSCVDNSRILTVLSQMATEGGLGEDIADIPAVGMAPEWMSEKALSIATYCVASGAYVIMGARNPIAGSETVQQILSEGWESKVGGKLEFVTDESDECACEEIVRRSLEHIDKKRAALGLAEYDPSKWGRSGDQRMPDLLSLPLEERIEAVYGAPIELERA
;
A
#
# COMPACT_ATOMS: atom_id res chain seq x y z
N MET A 1 -3.57 -27.44 13.76
CA MET A 1 -2.62 -28.30 13.05
C MET A 1 -1.78 -27.43 12.14
N GLY A 2 -0.49 -27.45 12.34
CA GLY A 2 0.41 -26.68 11.51
C GLY A 2 0.47 -27.21 10.08
N PRO A 3 1.19 -26.50 9.20
CA PRO A 3 1.44 -26.99 7.86
C PRO A 3 2.10 -28.35 7.90
N CYS A 4 1.79 -29.21 6.91
CA CYS A 4 2.43 -30.50 6.76
C CYS A 4 3.95 -30.35 6.72
N ARG A 5 4.67 -31.28 7.30
CA ARG A 5 6.13 -31.33 7.27
C ARG A 5 6.58 -32.66 6.68
N LEU A 6 7.53 -32.60 5.79
CA LEU A 6 8.28 -33.76 5.38
C LEU A 6 9.50 -33.88 6.29
N VAL A 7 9.64 -35.02 6.99
CA VAL A 7 10.71 -35.25 7.95
C VAL A 7 11.62 -36.38 7.45
N GLY A 8 12.91 -36.14 7.52
CA GLY A 8 13.92 -37.14 7.10
C GLY A 8 13.88 -37.38 5.58
N ARG A 9 13.76 -38.63 5.16
CA ARG A 9 13.79 -39.05 3.74
C ARG A 9 12.41 -39.30 3.15
N HIS A 10 11.34 -38.85 3.81
CA HIS A 10 9.98 -39.02 3.30
C HIS A 10 9.69 -37.99 2.21
N ASP A 11 9.12 -38.43 1.11
CA ASP A 11 8.69 -37.65 -0.04
C ASP A 11 7.21 -37.25 0.03
N ARG A 12 6.47 -37.78 1.03
CA ARG A 12 5.05 -37.51 1.24
C ARG A 12 4.74 -37.26 2.72
N GLY A 13 3.75 -36.40 2.94
CA GLY A 13 3.16 -36.21 4.26
C GLY A 13 2.34 -37.41 4.72
N VAL A 14 1.92 -37.43 5.98
CA VAL A 14 1.10 -38.52 6.57
C VAL A 14 -0.18 -38.76 5.78
N CYS A 15 -0.78 -37.72 5.17
CA CYS A 15 -1.98 -37.86 4.33
C CYS A 15 -1.69 -38.19 2.86
N GLY A 16 -0.42 -38.41 2.49
CA GLY A 16 0.00 -38.69 1.11
C GLY A 16 0.32 -37.42 0.27
N ALA A 17 0.14 -36.22 0.81
CA ALA A 17 0.46 -34.98 0.09
C ALA A 17 1.95 -34.92 -0.27
N THR A 18 2.25 -34.54 -1.52
CA THR A 18 3.60 -34.27 -2.01
C THR A 18 4.11 -32.94 -1.52
N ILE A 19 5.40 -32.65 -1.74
CA ILE A 19 5.97 -31.34 -1.44
C ILE A 19 5.26 -30.24 -2.24
N ASP A 20 4.94 -30.48 -3.50
CA ASP A 20 4.24 -29.52 -4.36
C ASP A 20 2.86 -29.17 -3.81
N THR A 21 2.07 -30.19 -3.40
CA THR A 21 0.77 -29.98 -2.74
C THR A 21 0.92 -29.19 -1.44
N ILE A 22 1.94 -29.47 -0.63
CA ILE A 22 2.18 -28.79 0.66
C ILE A 22 2.53 -27.32 0.42
N VAL A 23 3.42 -27.04 -0.51
CA VAL A 23 3.87 -25.68 -0.85
C VAL A 23 2.70 -24.88 -1.46
N ALA A 24 1.97 -25.47 -2.42
CA ALA A 24 0.80 -24.82 -3.02
C ALA A 24 -0.27 -24.46 -1.97
N ARG A 25 -0.60 -25.40 -1.05
CA ARG A 25 -1.57 -25.15 0.03
C ARG A 25 -1.11 -24.04 0.99
N ASN A 26 0.18 -24.01 1.34
CA ASN A 26 0.70 -22.99 2.25
C ASN A 26 0.70 -21.59 1.58
N PHE A 27 1.08 -21.51 0.31
CA PHE A 27 0.99 -20.29 -0.47
C PHE A 27 -0.47 -19.80 -0.57
N ALA A 28 -1.38 -20.67 -0.95
CA ALA A 28 -2.81 -20.35 -1.08
C ALA A 28 -3.45 -19.89 0.25
N ARG A 29 -3.05 -20.49 1.39
CA ARG A 29 -3.47 -20.00 2.72
C ARG A 29 -2.93 -18.62 3.04
N GLY A 30 -1.68 -18.32 2.63
CA GLY A 30 -1.12 -16.98 2.75
C GLY A 30 -1.93 -15.96 1.93
N VAL A 31 -2.30 -16.30 0.69
CA VAL A 31 -3.18 -15.46 -0.13
C VAL A 31 -4.53 -15.23 0.55
N ALA A 32 -5.18 -16.30 1.04
CA ALA A 32 -6.47 -16.18 1.73
C ALA A 32 -6.38 -15.35 3.03
N ALA A 33 -5.27 -15.45 3.76
CA ALA A 33 -5.05 -14.65 4.97
C ALA A 33 -4.88 -13.15 4.63
N GLY A 34 -4.13 -12.84 3.57
CA GLY A 34 -4.00 -11.46 3.08
C GLY A 34 -5.32 -10.88 2.59
N ALA A 35 -6.06 -11.64 1.78
CA ALA A 35 -7.38 -11.27 1.28
C ALA A 35 -8.38 -11.01 2.43
N SER A 36 -8.34 -11.81 3.50
CA SER A 36 -9.22 -11.63 4.65
C SER A 36 -9.00 -10.31 5.39
N ALA A 37 -7.76 -9.82 5.44
CA ALA A 37 -7.44 -8.56 6.10
C ALA A 37 -8.06 -7.35 5.36
N HIS A 38 -7.99 -7.34 4.03
CA HIS A 38 -8.60 -6.28 3.22
C HIS A 38 -10.12 -6.42 3.14
N SER A 39 -10.64 -7.67 3.12
CA SER A 39 -12.07 -7.93 3.22
C SER A 39 -12.68 -7.33 4.48
N ASP A 40 -12.04 -7.57 5.62
CA ASP A 40 -12.50 -7.06 6.92
C ASP A 40 -12.51 -5.53 6.95
N HIS A 41 -11.44 -4.90 6.45
CA HIS A 41 -11.33 -3.45 6.32
C HIS A 41 -12.44 -2.86 5.42
N GLY A 42 -12.62 -3.38 4.21
CA GLY A 42 -13.64 -2.87 3.28
C GLY A 42 -15.06 -3.07 3.80
N ARG A 43 -15.31 -4.17 4.52
CA ARG A 43 -16.62 -4.43 5.14
C ARG A 43 -16.92 -3.47 6.31
N ASP A 44 -15.92 -3.19 7.16
CA ASP A 44 -16.09 -2.25 8.28
C ASP A 44 -16.39 -0.84 7.74
N LEU A 45 -15.76 -0.40 6.64
CA LEU A 45 -16.10 0.87 5.97
C LEU A 45 -17.51 0.87 5.37
N ALA A 46 -17.97 -0.24 4.78
CA ALA A 46 -19.33 -0.34 4.24
C ALA A 46 -20.38 -0.26 5.37
N TYR A 47 -20.10 -0.86 6.53
CA TYR A 47 -20.94 -0.69 7.72
C TYR A 47 -20.92 0.73 8.24
N THR A 48 -19.75 1.38 8.32
CA THR A 48 -19.64 2.78 8.76
C THR A 48 -20.47 3.70 7.86
N LEU A 49 -20.43 3.51 6.52
CA LEU A 49 -21.24 4.28 5.60
C LEU A 49 -22.75 4.04 5.82
N LEU A 50 -23.16 2.78 6.02
CA LEU A 50 -24.55 2.43 6.30
C LEU A 50 -25.03 3.05 7.61
N GLU A 51 -24.31 2.89 8.71
CA GLU A 51 -24.64 3.46 10.01
C GLU A 51 -24.69 5.01 9.97
N ALA A 52 -23.82 5.64 9.15
CA ALA A 52 -23.83 7.09 8.97
C ALA A 52 -25.13 7.58 8.29
N VAL A 53 -25.53 6.94 7.18
CA VAL A 53 -26.73 7.37 6.42
C VAL A 53 -28.04 6.98 7.11
N GLU A 54 -28.02 5.95 7.96
CA GLU A 54 -29.16 5.61 8.84
C GLU A 54 -29.24 6.52 10.09
N GLY A 55 -28.25 7.40 10.29
CA GLY A 55 -28.20 8.35 11.41
C GLY A 55 -27.76 7.75 12.74
N HIS A 56 -27.19 6.56 12.73
CA HIS A 56 -26.67 5.89 13.93
C HIS A 56 -25.23 6.32 14.26
N ALA A 57 -24.43 6.68 13.25
CA ALA A 57 -23.07 7.18 13.38
C ALA A 57 -22.96 8.64 12.91
N PRO A 58 -23.41 9.61 13.74
CA PRO A 58 -23.60 11.00 13.33
C PRO A 58 -22.30 11.78 13.04
N ASP A 59 -21.14 11.24 13.46
CA ASP A 59 -19.84 11.86 13.23
C ASP A 59 -19.33 11.63 11.80
N TYR A 60 -19.94 10.70 11.06
CA TYR A 60 -19.61 10.36 9.67
C TYR A 60 -20.67 10.85 8.70
N GLY A 61 -20.28 10.96 7.42
CA GLY A 61 -21.18 11.33 6.33
C GLY A 61 -20.47 11.26 4.99
N VAL A 62 -21.20 11.49 3.91
CA VAL A 62 -20.62 11.54 2.55
C VAL A 62 -19.86 12.85 2.37
N ARG A 63 -18.53 12.77 2.28
CA ARG A 63 -17.66 13.92 1.97
C ARG A 63 -17.43 14.11 0.48
N ASP A 64 -17.38 13.01 -0.29
CA ASP A 64 -17.24 13.07 -1.74
C ASP A 64 -18.46 12.49 -2.47
N PRO A 65 -19.45 13.34 -2.81
CA PRO A 65 -20.62 12.90 -3.55
C PRO A 65 -20.32 12.54 -5.02
N PHE A 66 -19.21 13.01 -5.60
CA PHE A 66 -18.82 12.62 -6.95
C PHE A 66 -18.29 11.19 -6.97
N LYS A 67 -17.45 10.83 -6.01
CA LYS A 67 -17.01 9.45 -5.81
C LYS A 67 -18.21 8.53 -5.52
N LEU A 68 -19.17 8.95 -4.73
CA LEU A 68 -20.39 8.19 -4.47
C LEU A 68 -21.15 7.86 -5.76
N VAL A 69 -21.34 8.83 -6.65
CA VAL A 69 -22.03 8.63 -7.94
C VAL A 69 -21.23 7.70 -8.86
N GLU A 70 -19.91 7.82 -8.86
CA GLU A 70 -19.02 6.93 -9.61
C GLU A 70 -19.18 5.46 -9.13
N VAL A 71 -19.12 5.24 -7.81
CA VAL A 71 -19.27 3.92 -7.19
C VAL A 71 -20.67 3.35 -7.42
N ALA A 72 -21.71 4.19 -7.33
CA ALA A 72 -23.08 3.81 -7.69
C ALA A 72 -23.16 3.26 -9.11
N GLY A 73 -22.45 3.90 -10.06
CA GLY A 73 -22.36 3.43 -11.45
C GLY A 73 -21.68 2.05 -11.56
N TYR A 74 -20.65 1.79 -10.78
CA TYR A 74 -20.00 0.46 -10.72
C TYR A 74 -20.91 -0.62 -10.12
N LEU A 75 -21.77 -0.25 -9.17
CA LEU A 75 -22.72 -1.15 -8.52
C LEU A 75 -24.09 -1.19 -9.23
N GLU A 76 -24.24 -0.50 -10.37
CA GLU A 76 -25.48 -0.44 -11.18
C GLU A 76 -26.67 0.16 -10.42
N ILE A 77 -26.41 1.16 -9.58
CA ILE A 77 -27.40 1.86 -8.78
C ILE A 77 -27.84 3.12 -9.54
N GLU A 78 -29.17 3.30 -9.67
CA GLU A 78 -29.76 4.50 -10.27
C GLU A 78 -29.54 5.72 -9.37
N THR A 79 -29.12 6.84 -9.96
CA THR A 79 -28.81 8.07 -9.21
C THR A 79 -29.70 9.25 -9.56
N ASP A 80 -30.40 9.24 -10.71
CA ASP A 80 -31.20 10.35 -11.20
C ASP A 80 -32.36 10.69 -10.26
N GLY A 81 -32.36 11.95 -9.79
CA GLY A 81 -33.46 12.50 -8.95
C GLY A 81 -33.47 11.99 -7.50
N ARG A 82 -32.41 11.32 -7.06
CA ARG A 82 -32.26 10.79 -5.69
C ARG A 82 -31.34 11.68 -4.83
N SER A 83 -31.54 11.63 -3.52
CA SER A 83 -30.67 12.34 -2.59
C SER A 83 -29.33 11.58 -2.40
N VAL A 84 -28.31 12.28 -1.88
CA VAL A 84 -27.01 11.70 -1.57
C VAL A 84 -27.16 10.55 -0.56
N GLU A 85 -28.01 10.72 0.45
CA GLU A 85 -28.25 9.73 1.49
C GLU A 85 -28.92 8.46 0.94
N GLU A 86 -29.89 8.60 0.03
CA GLU A 86 -30.55 7.46 -0.62
C GLU A 86 -29.58 6.67 -1.50
N ILE A 87 -28.71 7.36 -2.23
CA ILE A 87 -27.68 6.71 -3.06
C ILE A 87 -26.65 6.02 -2.16
N ALA A 88 -26.17 6.70 -1.13
CA ALA A 88 -25.17 6.15 -0.21
C ALA A 88 -25.68 4.93 0.57
N HIS A 89 -26.96 4.93 0.95
CA HIS A 89 -27.59 3.77 1.57
C HIS A 89 -27.55 2.55 0.64
N ASP A 90 -27.98 2.71 -0.62
CA ASP A 90 -27.98 1.61 -1.57
C ASP A 90 -26.56 1.17 -1.95
N VAL A 91 -25.60 2.11 -2.04
CA VAL A 91 -24.18 1.79 -2.24
C VAL A 91 -23.64 0.96 -1.09
N ALA A 92 -23.92 1.32 0.18
CA ALA A 92 -23.48 0.57 1.33
C ALA A 92 -24.05 -0.86 1.35
N ILE A 93 -25.35 -1.01 1.08
CA ILE A 93 -26.01 -2.33 0.99
C ILE A 93 -25.42 -3.17 -0.15
N ALA A 94 -25.28 -2.60 -1.35
CA ALA A 94 -24.70 -3.33 -2.48
C ALA A 94 -23.24 -3.71 -2.25
N ALA A 95 -22.45 -2.84 -1.60
CA ALA A 95 -21.07 -3.14 -1.20
C ALA A 95 -21.03 -4.31 -0.22
N LEU A 96 -21.89 -4.33 0.81
CA LEU A 96 -21.99 -5.44 1.77
C LEU A 96 -22.38 -6.76 1.09
N GLU A 97 -23.22 -6.73 0.04
CA GLU A 97 -23.58 -7.94 -0.74
C GLU A 97 -22.38 -8.52 -1.50
N GLU A 98 -21.42 -7.69 -1.93
CA GLU A 98 -20.20 -8.16 -2.61
C GLU A 98 -19.32 -9.05 -1.72
N PHE A 99 -19.41 -8.94 -0.39
CA PHE A 99 -18.69 -9.81 0.54
C PHE A 99 -19.28 -11.23 0.63
N GLY A 100 -20.59 -11.34 0.73
CA GLY A 100 -21.29 -12.59 1.09
C GLY A 100 -22.04 -13.30 -0.02
N ARG A 101 -22.03 -12.85 -1.25
CA ARG A 101 -22.74 -13.45 -2.36
C ARG A 101 -22.26 -14.88 -2.65
N THR A 102 -23.19 -15.81 -2.84
CA THR A 102 -22.86 -17.23 -3.07
C THR A 102 -22.85 -17.63 -4.55
N HIS A 103 -23.48 -16.84 -5.42
CA HIS A 103 -23.61 -17.07 -6.86
C HIS A 103 -23.36 -15.78 -7.64
N GLY A 104 -23.12 -15.90 -8.95
CA GLY A 104 -22.80 -14.77 -9.82
C GLY A 104 -21.31 -14.48 -9.83
N LYS A 105 -20.95 -13.22 -10.04
CA LYS A 105 -19.59 -12.73 -10.03
C LYS A 105 -19.53 -11.35 -9.38
N LEU A 106 -18.35 -11.03 -8.87
CA LEU A 106 -18.04 -9.76 -8.24
C LEU A 106 -18.32 -8.59 -9.20
N GLY A 107 -19.08 -7.59 -8.75
CA GLY A 107 -19.53 -6.47 -9.59
C GLY A 107 -18.38 -5.61 -10.10
N TYR A 108 -17.38 -5.37 -9.29
CA TYR A 108 -16.23 -4.52 -9.60
C TYR A 108 -15.28 -5.08 -10.69
N LEU A 109 -15.38 -6.37 -11.07
CA LEU A 109 -14.58 -6.93 -12.18
C LEU A 109 -14.80 -6.18 -13.50
N LYS A 110 -15.95 -5.54 -13.69
CA LYS A 110 -16.23 -4.75 -14.90
C LYS A 110 -15.39 -3.49 -15.06
N ARG A 111 -14.66 -3.06 -14.02
CA ARG A 111 -13.68 -1.96 -14.09
C ARG A 111 -12.41 -2.34 -14.85
N ALA A 112 -12.14 -3.64 -14.99
CA ALA A 112 -10.99 -4.13 -15.75
C ALA A 112 -11.22 -4.00 -17.26
N PRO A 113 -10.16 -3.90 -18.09
CA PRO A 113 -10.27 -3.95 -19.53
C PRO A 113 -11.06 -5.17 -20.03
N ALA A 114 -11.89 -4.99 -21.07
CA ALA A 114 -12.75 -6.07 -21.57
C ALA A 114 -11.96 -7.34 -21.93
N LYS A 115 -10.75 -7.19 -22.50
CA LYS A 115 -9.84 -8.30 -22.82
C LYS A 115 -9.42 -9.05 -21.53
N ARG A 116 -9.16 -8.32 -20.44
CA ARG A 116 -8.82 -8.91 -19.14
C ARG A 116 -9.97 -9.71 -18.54
N GLN A 117 -11.19 -9.17 -18.59
CA GLN A 117 -12.38 -9.88 -18.15
C GLN A 117 -12.60 -11.19 -18.94
N GLN A 118 -12.36 -11.17 -20.25
CA GLN A 118 -12.47 -12.36 -21.08
C GLN A 118 -11.42 -13.43 -20.69
N ILE A 119 -10.16 -13.01 -20.43
CA ILE A 119 -9.11 -13.94 -19.96
C ILE A 119 -9.52 -14.60 -18.63
N TRP A 120 -10.01 -13.85 -17.66
CA TRP A 120 -10.48 -14.41 -16.39
C TRP A 120 -11.62 -15.40 -16.57
N HIS A 121 -12.55 -15.08 -17.48
CA HIS A 121 -13.65 -15.98 -17.83
C HIS A 121 -13.16 -17.29 -18.44
N ASP A 122 -12.27 -17.22 -19.42
CA ASP A 122 -11.75 -18.39 -20.15
C ASP A 122 -10.89 -19.29 -19.25
N VAL A 123 -10.15 -18.70 -18.31
CA VAL A 123 -9.36 -19.45 -17.30
C VAL A 123 -10.23 -19.96 -16.15
N GLY A 124 -11.41 -19.39 -15.93
CA GLY A 124 -12.35 -19.79 -14.86
C GLY A 124 -11.97 -19.27 -13.47
N ILE A 125 -11.31 -18.11 -13.40
CA ILE A 125 -10.86 -17.48 -12.15
C ILE A 125 -11.66 -16.24 -11.75
N GLU A 126 -12.83 -16.00 -12.34
CA GLU A 126 -13.75 -14.93 -11.89
C GLU A 126 -14.25 -15.23 -10.47
N PRO A 127 -14.00 -14.33 -9.48
CA PRO A 127 -14.53 -14.50 -8.14
C PRO A 127 -16.04 -14.24 -8.09
N ARG A 128 -16.75 -15.01 -7.26
CA ARG A 128 -18.19 -14.83 -7.00
C ARG A 128 -18.46 -13.68 -6.04
N SER A 129 -17.64 -13.61 -5.01
CA SER A 129 -17.65 -12.57 -3.98
C SER A 129 -16.34 -12.61 -3.20
N ILE A 130 -16.16 -11.73 -2.25
CA ILE A 130 -14.91 -11.60 -1.50
C ILE A 130 -14.75 -12.76 -0.50
N ASP A 131 -15.61 -12.83 0.53
CA ASP A 131 -15.50 -13.81 1.62
C ASP A 131 -15.73 -15.24 1.14
N ARG A 132 -16.56 -15.43 0.12
CA ARG A 132 -16.86 -16.77 -0.41
C ARG A 132 -15.62 -17.46 -0.95
N GLU A 133 -14.74 -16.71 -1.63
CA GLU A 133 -13.51 -17.29 -2.16
C GLU A 133 -12.48 -17.57 -1.05
N ILE A 134 -12.41 -16.73 -0.03
CA ILE A 134 -11.57 -16.97 1.15
C ILE A 134 -11.98 -18.25 1.88
N VAL A 135 -13.28 -18.40 2.17
CA VAL A 135 -13.82 -19.57 2.85
C VAL A 135 -13.57 -20.86 2.05
N GLU A 136 -13.82 -20.83 0.73
CA GLU A 136 -13.58 -21.99 -0.13
C GLU A 136 -12.10 -22.32 -0.24
N MET A 137 -11.20 -21.33 -0.30
CA MET A 137 -9.76 -21.54 -0.32
C MET A 137 -9.28 -22.25 0.95
N LEU A 138 -9.72 -21.80 2.12
CA LEU A 138 -9.37 -22.43 3.40
C LEU A 138 -9.89 -23.87 3.46
N HIS A 139 -11.10 -24.13 2.95
CA HIS A 139 -11.64 -25.48 2.86
C HIS A 139 -10.87 -26.34 1.85
N ARG A 140 -10.56 -25.81 0.66
CA ARG A 140 -9.82 -26.52 -0.40
C ARG A 140 -8.42 -26.98 0.08
N THR A 141 -7.77 -26.21 0.91
CA THR A 141 -6.44 -26.53 1.47
C THR A 141 -6.48 -27.45 2.71
N HIS A 142 -7.66 -27.85 3.17
CA HIS A 142 -7.83 -28.78 4.30
C HIS A 142 -7.33 -30.18 3.94
N VAL A 143 -6.92 -30.97 4.96
CA VAL A 143 -6.49 -32.35 4.77
C VAL A 143 -7.60 -33.20 4.10
N GLY A 144 -7.21 -33.97 3.10
CA GLY A 144 -8.14 -34.85 2.36
C GLY A 144 -8.90 -34.16 1.21
N ASN A 145 -8.69 -32.85 1.00
CA ASN A 145 -9.27 -32.12 -0.13
C ASN A 145 -8.26 -32.05 -1.29
N ASP A 146 -8.26 -30.98 -2.06
CA ASP A 146 -7.50 -30.84 -3.28
C ASP A 146 -6.00 -31.17 -3.11
N GLN A 147 -5.47 -31.96 -4.03
CA GLN A 147 -4.08 -32.43 -4.04
C GLN A 147 -3.31 -31.94 -5.28
N GLU A 148 -3.99 -31.31 -6.24
CA GLU A 148 -3.42 -30.80 -7.47
C GLU A 148 -2.87 -29.39 -7.24
N ALA A 149 -1.54 -29.23 -7.29
CA ALA A 149 -0.88 -27.96 -7.00
C ALA A 149 -1.38 -26.83 -7.92
N GLU A 150 -1.49 -27.09 -9.22
CA GLU A 150 -1.94 -26.12 -10.21
C GLU A 150 -3.39 -25.68 -9.94
N HIS A 151 -4.28 -26.62 -9.64
CA HIS A 151 -5.68 -26.36 -9.34
C HIS A 151 -5.87 -25.53 -8.05
N ILE A 152 -5.04 -25.78 -7.03
CA ILE A 152 -5.00 -24.99 -5.81
C ILE A 152 -4.54 -23.56 -6.11
N LEU A 153 -3.52 -23.39 -6.95
CA LEU A 153 -2.94 -22.10 -7.30
C LEU A 153 -3.83 -21.27 -8.23
N ASP A 154 -4.59 -21.91 -9.13
CA ASP A 154 -5.62 -21.23 -9.93
C ASP A 154 -6.73 -20.65 -9.04
N HIS A 155 -7.12 -21.39 -8.00
CA HIS A 155 -8.06 -20.84 -7.01
C HIS A 155 -7.42 -19.75 -6.15
N ALA A 156 -6.11 -19.78 -5.90
CA ALA A 156 -5.42 -18.69 -5.22
C ALA A 156 -5.52 -17.39 -6.05
N MET A 157 -5.39 -17.44 -7.38
CA MET A 157 -5.64 -16.27 -8.25
C MET A 157 -7.09 -15.79 -8.12
N ARG A 158 -8.08 -16.69 -8.12
CA ARG A 158 -9.49 -16.31 -7.97
C ARG A 158 -9.78 -15.67 -6.61
N CYS A 159 -9.20 -16.21 -5.54
CA CYS A 159 -9.30 -15.63 -4.20
C CYS A 159 -8.66 -14.24 -4.13
N ALA A 160 -7.48 -14.08 -4.70
CA ALA A 160 -6.79 -12.80 -4.76
C ALA A 160 -7.53 -11.76 -5.63
N LEU A 161 -8.16 -12.16 -6.75
CA LEU A 161 -9.00 -11.25 -7.52
C LEU A 161 -10.21 -10.75 -6.72
N GLY A 162 -10.77 -11.59 -5.81
CA GLY A 162 -11.79 -11.16 -4.85
C GLY A 162 -11.29 -10.11 -3.87
N ASP A 163 -10.00 -10.15 -3.51
CA ASP A 163 -9.34 -9.10 -2.75
C ASP A 163 -9.12 -7.84 -3.60
N GLY A 164 -8.28 -7.92 -4.65
CA GLY A 164 -7.83 -6.75 -5.42
C GLY A 164 -8.96 -5.98 -6.08
N TRP A 165 -9.91 -6.67 -6.74
CA TRP A 165 -11.07 -6.09 -7.42
C TRP A 165 -12.34 -6.08 -6.55
N GLY A 166 -12.22 -6.39 -5.29
CA GLY A 166 -13.31 -6.42 -4.32
C GLY A 166 -12.92 -5.74 -3.04
N GLY A 167 -12.36 -6.48 -2.07
CA GLY A 167 -12.07 -5.98 -0.73
C GLY A 167 -11.23 -4.71 -0.73
N SER A 168 -10.11 -4.69 -1.43
CA SER A 168 -9.21 -3.53 -1.53
C SER A 168 -9.86 -2.37 -2.30
N MET A 169 -10.51 -2.61 -3.44
CA MET A 169 -11.17 -1.53 -4.21
C MET A 169 -12.33 -0.91 -3.44
N LEU A 170 -13.17 -1.71 -2.81
CA LEU A 170 -14.25 -1.22 -1.96
C LEU A 170 -13.71 -0.41 -0.77
N ALA A 171 -12.64 -0.89 -0.12
CA ALA A 171 -12.02 -0.16 0.98
C ALA A 171 -11.55 1.23 0.53
N THR A 172 -10.84 1.31 -0.60
CA THR A 172 -10.38 2.58 -1.18
C THR A 172 -11.54 3.51 -1.55
N ASP A 173 -12.52 3.01 -2.31
CA ASP A 173 -13.64 3.83 -2.80
C ASP A 173 -14.56 4.31 -1.66
N LEU A 174 -14.83 3.45 -0.67
CA LEU A 174 -15.65 3.80 0.50
C LEU A 174 -14.93 4.77 1.43
N SER A 175 -13.60 4.64 1.60
CA SER A 175 -12.80 5.64 2.30
C SER A 175 -12.87 7.01 1.59
N ASP A 176 -12.79 7.03 0.27
CA ASP A 176 -12.91 8.27 -0.50
C ASP A 176 -14.30 8.90 -0.35
N ILE A 177 -15.37 8.10 -0.34
CA ILE A 177 -16.74 8.59 -0.08
C ILE A 177 -16.85 9.21 1.32
N LEU A 178 -16.33 8.52 2.35
CA LEU A 178 -16.46 8.92 3.76
C LEU A 178 -15.54 10.06 4.16
N PHE A 179 -14.31 10.08 3.64
CA PHE A 179 -13.24 10.97 4.12
C PHE A 179 -12.72 11.93 3.05
N GLY A 180 -13.14 11.77 1.81
CA GLY A 180 -12.74 12.59 0.65
C GLY A 180 -11.67 11.91 -0.20
N THR A 181 -11.76 12.10 -1.52
CA THR A 181 -10.76 11.62 -2.47
C THR A 181 -9.46 12.40 -2.29
N PRO A 182 -8.30 11.72 -2.11
CA PRO A 182 -7.03 12.39 -1.89
C PRO A 182 -6.60 13.30 -3.04
N ALA A 183 -5.98 14.43 -2.66
CA ALA A 183 -5.29 15.34 -3.57
C ALA A 183 -3.95 15.75 -2.95
N PRO A 184 -2.92 16.11 -3.76
CA PRO A 184 -1.60 16.42 -3.25
C PRO A 184 -1.58 17.47 -2.15
N VAL A 185 -0.92 17.17 -1.05
CA VAL A 185 -0.71 18.01 0.11
C VAL A 185 0.78 18.02 0.48
N LEU A 186 1.31 19.18 0.91
CA LEU A 186 2.68 19.25 1.40
C LEU A 186 2.73 18.84 2.87
N THR A 187 3.59 17.89 3.20
CA THR A 187 3.81 17.44 4.58
C THR A 187 5.26 16.97 4.77
N ASP A 188 5.54 16.25 5.85
CA ASP A 188 6.89 15.83 6.23
C ASP A 188 6.92 14.36 6.66
N ALA A 189 8.10 13.76 6.60
CA ALA A 189 8.34 12.38 7.02
C ALA A 189 9.60 12.30 7.90
N ASN A 190 9.73 11.20 8.64
CA ASN A 190 10.79 10.83 9.56
C ASN A 190 10.53 11.29 11.01
N LEU A 191 11.38 10.86 11.96
CA LEU A 191 11.16 11.05 13.40
C LEU A 191 11.16 12.53 13.84
N GLY A 192 11.78 13.44 13.07
CA GLY A 192 11.78 14.88 13.34
C GLY A 192 10.40 15.52 13.29
N VAL A 193 9.36 14.83 12.81
CA VAL A 193 7.97 15.33 12.81
C VAL A 193 7.36 15.40 14.22
N LEU A 194 7.94 14.68 15.19
CA LEU A 194 7.56 14.80 16.61
C LEU A 194 8.02 16.15 17.17
N ARG A 195 7.31 16.66 18.16
CA ARG A 195 7.53 17.99 18.73
C ARG A 195 7.75 17.91 20.24
N GLU A 196 8.86 18.50 20.71
CA GLU A 196 9.17 18.55 22.14
C GLU A 196 8.18 19.44 22.92
N ASP A 197 7.68 20.48 22.28
CA ASP A 197 6.77 21.48 22.87
C ASP A 197 5.28 21.11 22.77
N MET A 198 4.91 19.97 22.14
CA MET A 198 3.52 19.55 21.90
C MET A 198 3.24 18.15 22.46
N VAL A 199 1.97 17.86 22.72
CA VAL A 199 1.50 16.51 22.99
C VAL A 199 1.55 15.70 21.71
N ASN A 200 2.40 14.67 21.64
CA ASN A 200 2.51 13.83 20.44
C ASN A 200 1.62 12.59 20.56
N VAL A 201 0.72 12.42 19.62
CA VAL A 201 -0.10 11.21 19.48
C VAL A 201 0.26 10.51 18.17
N VAL A 202 0.72 9.27 18.29
CA VAL A 202 1.06 8.44 17.13
C VAL A 202 -0.10 7.52 16.80
N ILE A 203 -0.63 7.62 15.58
CA ILE A 203 -1.64 6.70 15.03
C ILE A 203 -0.96 5.60 14.24
N HIS A 204 -1.36 4.35 14.47
CA HIS A 204 -0.70 3.19 13.87
C HIS A 204 -1.68 2.04 13.60
N GLY A 205 -1.59 1.46 12.43
CA GLY A 205 -2.41 0.34 11.99
C GLY A 205 -2.91 0.49 10.55
N HIS A 206 -4.19 0.22 10.28
CA HIS A 206 -4.68 0.11 8.91
C HIS A 206 -6.05 0.74 8.62
N GLU A 207 -6.90 0.94 9.61
CA GLU A 207 -8.27 1.40 9.41
C GLU A 207 -8.41 2.91 9.65
N PRO A 208 -8.94 3.70 8.69
CA PRO A 208 -9.00 5.15 8.83
C PRO A 208 -10.16 5.65 9.71
N THR A 209 -11.17 4.83 10.00
CA THR A 209 -12.40 5.27 10.68
C THR A 209 -12.12 6.03 11.99
N LEU A 210 -11.38 5.45 12.92
CA LEU A 210 -11.01 6.14 14.15
C LEU A 210 -9.93 7.19 13.93
N SER A 211 -8.93 6.94 13.09
CA SER A 211 -7.82 7.88 12.90
C SER A 211 -8.28 9.22 12.32
N GLU A 212 -9.27 9.24 11.44
CA GLU A 212 -9.90 10.48 10.94
C GLU A 212 -10.62 11.25 12.07
N MET A 213 -11.26 10.55 12.99
CA MET A 213 -11.86 11.19 14.18
C MET A 213 -10.82 11.69 15.18
N ILE A 214 -9.66 11.01 15.29
CA ILE A 214 -8.52 11.49 16.08
C ILE A 214 -7.97 12.79 15.49
N VAL A 215 -7.88 12.91 14.15
CA VAL A 215 -7.51 14.17 13.49
C VAL A 215 -8.49 15.27 13.85
N ALA A 216 -9.79 15.01 13.77
CA ALA A 216 -10.82 15.98 14.15
C ALA A 216 -10.73 16.38 15.64
N ALA A 217 -10.49 15.41 16.53
CA ALA A 217 -10.36 15.67 17.97
C ALA A 217 -9.09 16.46 18.32
N ALA A 218 -7.97 16.24 17.60
CA ALA A 218 -6.72 16.99 17.82
C ALA A 218 -6.84 18.47 17.44
N LEU A 219 -7.80 18.84 16.61
CA LEU A 219 -8.12 20.21 16.20
C LEU A 219 -9.20 20.85 17.10
N ASP A 220 -9.73 20.14 18.10
CA ASP A 220 -10.75 20.66 19.01
C ASP A 220 -10.18 21.75 19.93
N PRO A 221 -10.72 22.98 19.88
CA PRO A 221 -10.23 24.08 20.71
C PRO A 221 -10.21 23.80 22.22
N GLU A 222 -11.19 23.02 22.73
CA GLU A 222 -11.24 22.67 24.16
C GLU A 222 -10.08 21.74 24.56
N LEU A 223 -9.67 20.83 23.65
CA LEU A 223 -8.55 19.92 23.90
C LEU A 223 -7.21 20.63 23.72
N ILE A 224 -7.11 21.58 22.80
CA ILE A 224 -5.93 22.44 22.65
C ILE A 224 -5.73 23.29 23.91
N GLU A 225 -6.76 24.00 24.40
CA GLU A 225 -6.72 24.74 25.67
C GLU A 225 -6.35 23.83 26.85
N TYR A 226 -6.83 22.59 26.85
CA TYR A 226 -6.48 21.61 27.88
C TYR A 226 -5.00 21.22 27.80
N ALA A 227 -4.45 21.00 26.62
CA ALA A 227 -3.02 20.73 26.42
C ALA A 227 -2.15 21.93 26.88
N GLU A 228 -2.54 23.16 26.54
CA GLU A 228 -1.88 24.38 27.00
C GLU A 228 -1.91 24.48 28.54
N SER A 229 -3.01 24.11 29.19
CA SER A 229 -3.11 24.09 30.65
C SER A 229 -2.16 23.10 31.32
N LYS A 230 -1.69 22.08 30.59
CA LYS A 230 -0.71 21.09 31.04
C LYS A 230 0.73 21.48 30.67
N GLY A 231 0.93 22.58 29.94
CA GLY A 231 2.24 23.14 29.58
C GLY A 231 2.72 22.77 28.18
N ALA A 232 1.88 22.19 27.34
CA ALA A 232 2.18 21.97 25.92
C ALA A 232 1.69 23.14 25.07
N ASP A 233 2.32 23.36 23.89
CA ASP A 233 1.90 24.39 22.94
C ASP A 233 0.75 23.94 22.02
N GLY A 234 0.30 22.71 22.15
CA GLY A 234 -0.79 22.12 21.36
C GLY A 234 -0.67 20.61 21.24
N ILE A 235 -1.28 20.05 20.18
CA ILE A 235 -1.32 18.62 19.90
C ILE A 235 -0.70 18.37 18.54
N GLN A 236 0.28 17.45 18.48
CA GLN A 236 0.94 17.00 17.25
C GLN A 236 0.50 15.56 16.97
N LEU A 237 -0.05 15.34 15.78
CA LEU A 237 -0.28 13.99 15.27
C LEU A 237 0.90 13.55 14.41
N ALA A 238 1.24 12.29 14.50
CA ALA A 238 2.18 11.64 13.59
C ALA A 238 1.71 10.21 13.32
N GLY A 239 2.09 9.63 12.19
CA GLY A 239 1.58 8.35 11.80
C GLY A 239 2.63 7.30 11.51
N ILE A 240 2.23 6.03 11.62
CA ILE A 240 3.04 4.84 11.26
C ILE A 240 2.15 3.88 10.47
N CYS A 241 2.71 3.23 9.43
CA CYS A 241 2.03 2.24 8.59
C CYS A 241 0.83 2.78 7.77
N CYS A 242 -0.21 1.94 7.57
CA CYS A 242 -1.25 2.22 6.58
C CYS A 242 -2.31 3.22 7.06
N THR A 243 -2.74 3.18 8.33
CA THR A 243 -3.66 4.22 8.84
C THR A 243 -3.03 5.61 8.76
N ALA A 244 -1.70 5.69 8.94
CA ALA A 244 -0.95 6.90 8.72
C ALA A 244 -0.98 7.35 7.25
N ASN A 245 -0.82 6.41 6.31
CA ASN A 245 -0.91 6.73 4.89
C ASN A 245 -2.32 7.22 4.50
N GLU A 246 -3.38 6.69 5.12
CA GLU A 246 -4.75 7.15 4.88
C GLU A 246 -4.95 8.62 5.32
N THR A 247 -4.55 8.96 6.55
CA THR A 247 -4.66 10.34 7.07
C THR A 247 -3.65 11.28 6.42
N LEU A 248 -2.46 10.79 6.05
CA LEU A 248 -1.47 11.55 5.28
C LEU A 248 -2.02 11.99 3.94
N MET A 249 -2.66 11.08 3.21
CA MET A 249 -3.16 11.31 1.86
C MET A 249 -4.27 12.37 1.81
N ARG A 250 -5.04 12.53 2.88
CA ARG A 250 -6.21 13.43 2.97
C ARG A 250 -5.95 14.66 3.83
N GLU A 251 -5.39 14.46 5.01
CA GLU A 251 -5.26 15.50 6.04
C GLU A 251 -3.82 16.01 6.19
N GLY A 252 -2.85 15.37 5.51
CA GLY A 252 -1.44 15.77 5.58
C GLY A 252 -0.77 15.46 6.92
N VAL A 253 -1.31 14.53 7.71
CA VAL A 253 -0.68 14.07 8.96
C VAL A 253 0.72 13.52 8.66
N PRO A 254 1.80 14.06 9.27
CA PRO A 254 3.16 13.65 8.93
C PRO A 254 3.48 12.23 9.39
N LEU A 255 4.45 11.60 8.73
CA LEU A 255 4.87 10.23 8.98
C LEU A 255 6.06 10.16 9.95
N ALA A 256 5.90 9.53 11.12
CA ALA A 256 7.01 9.25 12.03
C ALA A 256 7.89 8.08 11.54
N GLY A 257 7.34 7.15 10.79
CA GLY A 257 8.09 6.01 10.26
C GLY A 257 7.22 4.92 9.66
N ASN A 258 7.87 3.83 9.27
CA ASN A 258 7.22 2.65 8.75
C ASN A 258 7.26 1.47 9.74
N PHE A 259 6.87 0.27 9.28
CA PHE A 259 6.62 -0.90 10.11
C PHE A 259 7.72 -1.24 11.14
N LEU A 260 9.01 -1.22 10.77
CA LEU A 260 10.11 -1.55 11.69
C LEU A 260 10.56 -0.38 12.57
N GLN A 261 9.91 0.78 12.48
CA GLN A 261 10.25 1.97 13.28
C GLN A 261 9.25 2.26 14.41
N GLN A 262 8.28 1.38 14.66
CA GLN A 262 7.24 1.56 15.68
C GLN A 262 7.82 1.88 17.06
N GLU A 263 8.82 1.10 17.49
CA GLU A 263 9.46 1.31 18.80
C GLU A 263 10.31 2.58 18.83
N LEU A 264 10.91 2.99 17.69
CA LEU A 264 11.78 4.17 17.66
C LEU A 264 11.01 5.46 17.99
N ALA A 265 9.73 5.56 17.61
CA ALA A 265 8.90 6.68 17.99
C ALA A 265 8.74 6.77 19.51
N ILE A 266 8.51 5.66 20.20
CA ILE A 266 8.43 5.60 21.68
C ILE A 266 9.78 5.92 22.31
N LEU A 267 10.88 5.40 21.74
CA LEU A 267 12.23 5.59 22.26
C LEU A 267 12.71 7.05 22.24
N THR A 268 12.07 7.93 21.44
CA THR A 268 12.34 9.37 21.50
C THR A 268 11.99 9.99 22.84
N GLY A 269 11.15 9.34 23.65
CA GLY A 269 10.62 9.88 24.90
C GLY A 269 9.62 11.02 24.73
N ALA A 270 9.19 11.30 23.49
CA ALA A 270 8.31 12.42 23.18
C ALA A 270 6.84 12.01 22.96
N VAL A 271 6.52 10.71 22.88
CA VAL A 271 5.18 10.21 22.52
C VAL A 271 4.33 9.97 23.77
N GLU A 272 3.21 10.67 23.91
CA GLU A 272 2.27 10.53 25.02
C GLU A 272 1.33 9.33 24.83
N ALA A 273 0.84 9.14 23.62
CA ALA A 273 0.00 7.98 23.28
C ALA A 273 0.37 7.41 21.92
N MET A 274 0.41 6.07 21.84
CA MET A 274 0.41 5.35 20.57
C MET A 274 -0.91 4.60 20.46
N VAL A 275 -1.74 5.03 19.51
CA VAL A 275 -3.06 4.47 19.25
C VAL A 275 -2.95 3.44 18.15
N VAL A 276 -3.28 2.20 18.46
CA VAL A 276 -3.12 1.07 17.54
C VAL A 276 -4.49 0.43 17.28
N ASP A 277 -4.84 0.35 16.01
CA ASP A 277 -6.10 -0.25 15.58
C ASP A 277 -5.95 -1.75 15.27
N ILE A 278 -5.49 -2.12 14.09
CA ILE A 278 -5.38 -3.50 13.63
C ILE A 278 -4.22 -3.67 12.64
N GLN A 279 -3.63 -4.87 12.58
CA GLN A 279 -2.58 -5.28 11.64
C GLN A 279 -1.25 -4.54 11.79
N CYS A 280 -0.16 -5.24 11.51
CA CYS A 280 1.23 -4.74 11.55
C CYS A 280 1.68 -4.14 12.90
N ILE A 281 0.92 -4.34 13.97
CA ILE A 281 1.25 -3.87 15.31
C ILE A 281 2.11 -4.92 16.01
N MET A 282 3.27 -4.50 16.51
CA MET A 282 4.15 -5.40 17.24
C MET A 282 3.72 -5.49 18.70
N GLN A 283 3.38 -6.69 19.15
CA GLN A 283 3.03 -6.93 20.57
C GLN A 283 4.17 -6.52 21.53
N GLY A 284 5.42 -6.55 21.06
CA GLY A 284 6.59 -6.10 21.81
C GLY A 284 6.62 -4.61 22.15
N LEU A 285 5.71 -3.80 21.64
CA LEU A 285 5.60 -2.38 21.99
C LEU A 285 5.15 -2.16 23.45
N ALA A 286 4.31 -3.05 24.02
CA ALA A 286 3.84 -2.90 25.38
C ALA A 286 4.98 -2.86 26.41
N PRO A 287 5.94 -3.81 26.45
CA PRO A 287 7.07 -3.73 27.37
C PRO A 287 8.02 -2.56 27.05
N VAL A 288 8.07 -2.04 25.82
CA VAL A 288 8.85 -0.83 25.49
C VAL A 288 8.14 0.39 26.10
N ALA A 289 6.84 0.54 25.88
CA ALA A 289 6.05 1.64 26.41
C ALA A 289 6.08 1.72 27.95
N ASP A 290 6.13 0.58 28.65
CA ASP A 290 6.24 0.50 30.11
C ASP A 290 7.50 1.17 30.69
N HIS A 291 8.54 1.40 29.87
CA HIS A 291 9.77 2.11 30.28
C HIS A 291 9.68 3.63 30.06
N TYR A 292 8.60 4.09 29.45
CA TYR A 292 8.34 5.49 29.13
C TYR A 292 6.99 5.94 29.71
N HIS A 293 6.64 7.21 29.54
CA HIS A 293 5.32 7.72 29.89
C HIS A 293 4.26 7.40 28.83
N THR A 294 4.66 6.81 27.68
CA THR A 294 3.79 6.51 26.54
C THR A 294 2.66 5.56 26.94
N GLU A 295 1.42 5.94 26.70
CA GLU A 295 0.27 5.03 26.81
C GLU A 295 0.03 4.31 25.47
N LEU A 296 0.18 2.98 25.45
CA LEU A 296 -0.20 2.16 24.33
C LEU A 296 -1.70 1.84 24.39
N ILE A 297 -2.48 2.30 23.41
CA ILE A 297 -3.94 2.18 23.38
C ILE A 297 -4.35 1.31 22.21
N THR A 298 -4.94 0.13 22.47
CA THR A 298 -5.55 -0.74 21.45
C THR A 298 -7.03 -0.40 21.31
N THR A 299 -7.55 -0.39 20.07
CA THR A 299 -8.92 0.05 19.79
C THR A 299 -9.80 -1.02 19.14
N SER A 300 -9.21 -2.07 18.56
CA SER A 300 -9.95 -3.16 17.96
C SER A 300 -10.03 -4.39 18.86
N ALA A 301 -11.22 -4.96 19.01
CA ALA A 301 -11.43 -6.23 19.72
C ALA A 301 -10.64 -7.40 19.10
N LYS A 302 -10.29 -7.27 17.80
CA LYS A 302 -9.50 -8.25 17.02
C LYS A 302 -7.99 -8.16 17.27
N ALA A 303 -7.49 -7.08 17.92
CA ALA A 303 -6.07 -6.77 18.05
C ALA A 303 -5.65 -6.32 19.46
N LYS A 304 -6.19 -6.94 20.49
CA LYS A 304 -5.84 -6.64 21.89
C LYS A 304 -4.42 -7.10 22.21
N ILE A 305 -3.68 -6.27 22.95
CA ILE A 305 -2.30 -6.52 23.40
C ILE A 305 -2.30 -6.57 24.92
N GLU A 306 -1.70 -7.61 25.51
CA GLU A 306 -1.52 -7.71 26.96
C GLU A 306 -0.58 -6.58 27.44
N GLY A 307 -1.01 -5.87 28.50
CA GLY A 307 -0.30 -4.72 29.05
C GLY A 307 -0.70 -3.37 28.44
N ALA A 308 -1.41 -3.35 27.33
CA ALA A 308 -1.93 -2.11 26.73
C ALA A 308 -3.30 -1.74 27.31
N THR A 309 -3.61 -0.44 27.34
CA THR A 309 -4.97 0.05 27.57
C THR A 309 -5.85 -0.34 26.39
N HIS A 310 -7.08 -0.83 26.65
CA HIS A 310 -8.02 -1.12 25.57
C HIS A 310 -9.22 -0.18 25.65
N ILE A 311 -9.45 0.59 24.59
CA ILE A 311 -10.63 1.44 24.37
C ILE A 311 -11.29 0.94 23.09
N GLU A 312 -12.32 0.11 23.22
CA GLU A 312 -12.98 -0.47 22.05
C GLU A 312 -13.66 0.61 21.21
N PHE A 313 -13.35 0.62 19.92
CA PHE A 313 -13.93 1.57 18.98
C PHE A 313 -15.38 1.19 18.66
N ASP A 314 -16.25 2.21 18.60
CA ASP A 314 -17.65 2.13 18.20
C ASP A 314 -17.95 3.36 17.34
N GLU A 315 -18.32 3.16 16.08
CA GLU A 315 -18.59 4.21 15.09
C GLU A 315 -19.70 5.18 15.55
N ARG A 316 -20.61 4.70 16.40
CA ARG A 316 -21.72 5.50 16.94
C ARG A 316 -21.27 6.55 17.95
N ARG A 317 -20.04 6.42 18.45
CA ARG A 317 -19.42 7.29 19.45
C ARG A 317 -18.00 7.70 19.04
N ALA A 318 -17.74 7.75 17.77
CA ALA A 318 -16.38 7.84 17.25
C ALA A 318 -15.63 9.08 17.71
N LEU A 319 -16.22 10.27 17.61
CA LEU A 319 -15.61 11.51 18.07
C LEU A 319 -15.47 11.56 19.60
N GLU A 320 -16.42 11.00 20.35
CA GLU A 320 -16.33 10.89 21.81
C GLU A 320 -15.12 10.04 22.23
N ILE A 321 -14.93 8.88 21.59
CA ILE A 321 -13.79 7.98 21.82
C ILE A 321 -12.48 8.66 21.42
N ALA A 322 -12.44 9.33 20.29
CA ALA A 322 -11.27 10.08 19.85
C ALA A 322 -10.89 11.18 20.86
N ARG A 323 -11.86 11.95 21.35
CA ARG A 323 -11.65 12.98 22.40
C ARG A 323 -11.15 12.36 23.72
N GLU A 324 -11.64 11.19 24.12
CA GLU A 324 -11.13 10.46 25.28
C GLU A 324 -9.65 10.10 25.09
N ILE A 325 -9.29 9.55 23.94
CA ILE A 325 -7.90 9.16 23.61
C ILE A 325 -6.98 10.39 23.66
N ILE A 326 -7.34 11.48 23.00
CA ILE A 326 -6.55 12.72 23.01
C ILE A 326 -6.41 13.29 24.44
N ARG A 327 -7.48 13.28 25.23
CA ARG A 327 -7.44 13.74 26.63
C ARG A 327 -6.47 12.91 27.47
N ARG A 328 -6.46 11.59 27.29
CA ARG A 328 -5.52 10.69 27.97
C ARG A 328 -4.07 11.00 27.58
N ALA A 329 -3.82 11.24 26.31
CA ALA A 329 -2.50 11.66 25.84
C ALA A 329 -2.06 12.98 26.50
N ILE A 330 -2.94 13.99 26.56
CA ILE A 330 -2.67 15.26 27.22
C ILE A 330 -2.31 15.07 28.70
N ASP A 331 -2.99 14.16 29.39
CA ASP A 331 -2.72 13.88 30.80
C ASP A 331 -1.33 13.25 31.02
N ARG A 332 -0.75 12.60 30.01
CA ARG A 332 0.61 12.03 30.05
C ARG A 332 1.72 13.06 29.84
N PHE A 333 1.43 14.19 29.22
CA PHE A 333 2.46 15.19 28.89
C PHE A 333 3.31 15.64 30.09
N PRO A 334 2.75 15.93 31.29
CA PRO A 334 3.55 16.29 32.46
C PRO A 334 4.40 15.14 33.04
N GLU A 335 4.16 13.89 32.62
CA GLU A 335 4.91 12.71 33.08
C GLU A 335 6.16 12.43 32.24
N ARG A 336 6.40 13.25 31.19
CA ARG A 336 7.50 13.13 30.25
C ARG A 336 8.85 13.20 30.95
N GLY A 337 9.74 12.25 30.60
CA GLY A 337 11.12 12.23 31.04
C GLY A 337 12.06 12.93 30.05
N ASP A 338 13.24 12.36 29.84
CA ASP A 338 14.19 12.85 28.85
C ASP A 338 13.65 12.63 27.44
N VAL A 339 13.78 13.65 26.60
CA VAL A 339 13.36 13.64 25.20
C VAL A 339 14.57 13.73 24.29
N SER A 340 14.61 12.91 23.23
CA SER A 340 15.64 12.93 22.20
C SER A 340 15.00 12.67 20.83
N ILE A 341 14.56 13.73 20.18
CA ILE A 341 14.00 13.68 18.82
C ILE A 341 15.14 13.92 17.82
N PRO A 342 15.39 12.99 16.87
CA PRO A 342 16.36 13.23 15.81
C PRO A 342 15.93 14.42 14.92
N ASP A 343 16.85 15.28 14.53
CA ASP A 343 16.62 16.36 13.55
C ASP A 343 16.61 15.77 12.13
N LEU A 344 15.59 14.98 11.82
CA LEU A 344 15.41 14.29 10.54
C LEU A 344 14.05 14.68 9.95
N HIS A 345 14.08 15.52 8.92
CA HIS A 345 12.93 16.05 8.21
C HIS A 345 13.05 15.80 6.72
N ASN A 346 12.02 15.22 6.12
CA ASN A 346 11.98 14.94 4.69
C ASN A 346 10.65 15.41 4.11
N PRO A 347 10.60 16.66 3.58
CA PRO A 347 9.40 17.15 2.91
C PRO A 347 8.92 16.22 1.82
N MET A 348 7.61 16.03 1.74
CA MET A 348 6.98 15.15 0.76
C MET A 348 5.63 15.70 0.30
N VAL A 349 5.23 15.26 -0.90
CA VAL A 349 3.92 15.55 -1.49
C VAL A 349 3.22 14.22 -1.77
N PRO A 350 2.41 13.70 -0.85
CA PRO A 350 1.51 12.56 -1.07
C PRO A 350 0.19 13.01 -1.71
N GLY A 351 -0.76 12.10 -1.85
CA GLY A 351 -2.13 12.43 -2.29
C GLY A 351 -2.39 12.17 -3.77
N PHE A 352 -1.56 11.34 -4.42
CA PHE A 352 -1.73 10.99 -5.83
C PHE A 352 -2.78 9.89 -6.00
N SER A 353 -4.07 10.24 -5.82
CA SER A 353 -5.17 9.38 -6.25
C SER A 353 -5.17 9.22 -7.77
N HIS A 354 -5.83 8.19 -8.29
CA HIS A 354 -5.92 8.03 -9.75
C HIS A 354 -6.72 9.17 -10.39
N GLU A 355 -7.70 9.73 -9.72
CA GLU A 355 -8.47 10.90 -10.15
C GLU A 355 -7.59 12.15 -10.27
N TYR A 356 -6.71 12.35 -9.28
CA TYR A 356 -5.79 13.49 -9.35
C TYR A 356 -4.75 13.31 -10.46
N ILE A 357 -4.25 12.08 -10.68
CA ILE A 357 -3.32 11.80 -11.78
C ILE A 357 -4.01 12.08 -13.13
N ASP A 358 -5.26 11.65 -13.31
CA ASP A 358 -6.05 11.96 -14.50
C ASP A 358 -6.21 13.47 -14.70
N TYR A 359 -6.50 14.21 -13.63
CA TYR A 359 -6.61 15.66 -13.67
C TYR A 359 -5.26 16.34 -14.00
N ALA A 360 -4.19 15.95 -13.33
CA ALA A 360 -2.86 16.54 -13.52
C ALA A 360 -2.33 16.36 -14.94
N LEU A 361 -2.61 15.21 -15.56
CA LEU A 361 -2.18 14.88 -16.92
C LEU A 361 -3.15 15.37 -17.99
N GLY A 362 -4.45 15.24 -17.78
CA GLY A 362 -5.48 15.51 -18.78
C GLY A 362 -6.19 16.84 -18.63
N GLY A 363 -6.12 17.48 -17.47
CA GLY A 363 -6.79 18.75 -17.14
C GLY A 363 -8.27 18.60 -16.74
N LEU A 364 -8.87 19.69 -16.28
CA LEU A 364 -10.20 19.76 -15.68
C LEU A 364 -11.34 19.20 -16.55
N TYR A 365 -11.26 19.38 -17.84
CA TYR A 365 -12.37 19.04 -18.76
C TYR A 365 -12.21 17.67 -19.42
N ARG A 366 -11.08 17.03 -19.26
CA ARG A 366 -10.78 15.78 -19.93
C ARG A 366 -9.68 15.03 -19.19
N GLY A 367 -9.97 14.60 -17.97
CA GLY A 367 -9.11 13.69 -17.23
C GLY A 367 -8.71 12.51 -18.10
N SER A 368 -7.41 12.19 -18.18
CA SER A 368 -6.91 11.15 -19.08
C SER A 368 -5.46 10.81 -18.78
N LEU A 369 -5.13 9.53 -18.79
CA LEU A 369 -3.75 9.03 -18.74
C LEU A 369 -3.06 9.02 -20.11
N ARG A 370 -3.72 9.50 -21.18
CA ARG A 370 -3.13 9.53 -22.51
C ARG A 370 -1.79 10.27 -22.56
N PRO A 371 -1.56 11.39 -21.87
CA PRO A 371 -0.24 12.02 -21.83
C PRO A 371 0.86 11.14 -21.23
N LEU A 372 0.55 10.30 -20.24
CA LEU A 372 1.48 9.32 -19.70
C LEU A 372 1.81 8.25 -20.76
N ASN A 373 0.79 7.70 -21.44
CA ASN A 373 0.99 6.76 -22.53
C ASN A 373 1.86 7.37 -23.64
N ASP A 374 1.60 8.61 -24.04
CA ASP A 374 2.38 9.35 -25.05
C ASP A 374 3.84 9.55 -24.60
N ALA A 375 4.09 9.86 -23.33
CA ALA A 375 5.44 9.97 -22.78
C ALA A 375 6.20 8.63 -22.82
N ILE A 376 5.50 7.52 -22.53
CA ILE A 376 6.05 6.16 -22.63
C ILE A 376 6.32 5.79 -24.10
N MET A 377 5.38 6.04 -25.00
CA MET A 377 5.55 5.76 -26.44
C MET A 377 6.70 6.57 -27.03
N ALA A 378 6.84 7.83 -26.65
CA ALA A 378 7.93 8.69 -27.09
C ALA A 378 9.29 8.29 -26.50
N GLY A 379 9.32 7.50 -25.42
CA GLY A 379 10.53 7.07 -24.72
C GLY A 379 11.07 8.11 -23.72
N ARG A 380 10.28 9.13 -23.34
CA ARG A 380 10.62 10.00 -22.21
C ARG A 380 10.54 9.25 -20.89
N ILE A 381 9.50 8.45 -20.73
CA ILE A 381 9.37 7.47 -19.66
C ILE A 381 9.62 6.09 -20.26
N ARG A 382 10.58 5.34 -19.70
CA ARG A 382 10.90 3.99 -20.16
C ARG A 382 9.78 3.02 -19.84
N GLY A 383 9.16 3.14 -18.68
CA GLY A 383 8.05 2.33 -18.18
C GLY A 383 7.62 2.79 -16.79
N VAL A 384 6.76 2.00 -16.16
CA VAL A 384 6.25 2.28 -14.81
C VAL A 384 6.58 1.12 -13.87
N VAL A 385 6.96 1.44 -12.65
CA VAL A 385 7.18 0.45 -11.58
C VAL A 385 6.31 0.78 -10.39
N ALA A 386 5.61 -0.22 -9.86
CA ALA A 386 4.93 -0.16 -8.58
C ALA A 386 5.84 -0.81 -7.51
N ASN A 387 6.42 -0.02 -6.61
CA ASN A 387 7.19 -0.50 -5.47
C ASN A 387 6.31 -0.47 -4.23
N ILE A 388 5.93 -1.64 -3.72
CA ILE A 388 4.92 -1.77 -2.68
C ILE A 388 5.40 -2.64 -1.52
N GLY A 389 4.64 -2.67 -0.45
CA GLY A 389 4.78 -3.67 0.61
C GLY A 389 5.37 -3.15 1.90
N CYS A 390 5.86 -4.10 2.68
CA CYS A 390 6.27 -3.96 4.06
C CYS A 390 7.79 -3.72 4.17
N ASN A 391 8.28 -3.77 5.42
CA ASN A 391 9.69 -4.02 5.72
C ASN A 391 9.87 -5.43 6.26
N ASN A 392 11.05 -6.00 6.11
CA ASN A 392 11.35 -7.35 6.55
C ASN A 392 12.63 -7.38 7.43
N THR A 393 12.52 -8.05 8.57
CA THR A 393 13.65 -8.17 9.53
C THR A 393 14.81 -9.04 9.02
N ARG A 394 14.69 -9.66 7.86
CA ARG A 394 15.75 -10.50 7.25
C ARG A 394 16.72 -9.73 6.38
N VAL A 395 16.40 -8.51 6.04
CA VAL A 395 17.17 -7.63 5.16
C VAL A 395 17.45 -6.30 5.87
N CYS A 396 18.39 -5.52 5.37
CA CYS A 396 18.62 -4.18 5.88
C CYS A 396 17.36 -3.32 5.66
N HIS A 397 16.92 -2.64 6.71
CA HIS A 397 15.72 -1.82 6.72
C HIS A 397 15.73 -0.76 5.63
N ASP A 398 14.69 -0.71 4.81
CA ASP A 398 14.50 0.17 3.66
C ASP A 398 15.52 0.01 2.52
N PHE A 399 16.54 -0.82 2.68
CA PHE A 399 17.63 -0.88 1.72
C PHE A 399 17.18 -1.36 0.34
N LEU A 400 16.38 -2.46 0.29
CA LEU A 400 15.91 -2.99 -0.98
C LEU A 400 14.95 -2.03 -1.68
N HIS A 401 14.01 -1.42 -0.93
CA HIS A 401 13.12 -0.39 -1.46
C HIS A 401 13.91 0.76 -2.08
N ASN A 402 14.80 1.34 -1.31
CA ASN A 402 15.55 2.53 -1.69
C ASN A 402 16.51 2.28 -2.85
N TYR A 403 17.16 1.11 -2.87
CA TYR A 403 18.06 0.71 -3.96
C TYR A 403 17.31 0.62 -5.28
N VAL A 404 16.25 -0.20 -5.33
CA VAL A 404 15.54 -0.44 -6.59
C VAL A 404 14.89 0.83 -7.13
N VAL A 405 14.29 1.66 -6.24
CA VAL A 405 13.70 2.94 -6.64
C VAL A 405 14.74 3.87 -7.24
N THR A 406 15.89 4.04 -6.57
CA THR A 406 16.98 4.88 -7.07
C THR A 406 17.43 4.46 -8.47
N GLU A 407 17.59 3.16 -8.71
CA GLU A 407 17.99 2.66 -10.03
C GLU A 407 16.89 2.85 -11.09
N PHE A 408 15.62 2.69 -10.74
CA PHE A 408 14.54 2.96 -11.68
C PHE A 408 14.46 4.43 -12.08
N LEU A 409 14.56 5.34 -11.12
CA LEU A 409 14.55 6.78 -11.41
C LEU A 409 15.68 7.19 -12.35
N LYS A 410 16.90 6.66 -12.17
CA LYS A 410 18.05 6.88 -13.08
C LYS A 410 17.80 6.37 -14.50
N ASN A 411 16.95 5.36 -14.65
CA ASN A 411 16.60 4.71 -15.91
C ASN A 411 15.31 5.23 -16.54
N ASP A 412 14.86 6.44 -16.18
CA ASP A 412 13.63 7.08 -16.69
C ASP A 412 12.35 6.25 -16.45
N VAL A 413 12.29 5.49 -15.37
CA VAL A 413 11.11 4.74 -14.96
C VAL A 413 10.36 5.55 -13.91
N LEU A 414 9.08 5.82 -14.17
CA LEU A 414 8.19 6.44 -13.18
C LEU A 414 7.86 5.43 -12.09
N VAL A 415 8.00 5.83 -10.84
CA VAL A 415 7.70 4.97 -9.68
C VAL A 415 6.41 5.40 -9.02
N VAL A 416 5.52 4.44 -8.75
CA VAL A 416 4.32 4.62 -7.92
C VAL A 416 4.45 3.74 -6.68
N GLU A 417 4.02 4.23 -5.53
CA GLU A 417 4.23 3.53 -4.27
C GLU A 417 3.03 3.59 -3.34
N THR A 418 2.94 2.56 -2.49
CA THR A 418 1.97 2.45 -1.40
C THR A 418 2.60 1.83 -0.17
N GLY A 419 1.96 2.00 0.99
CA GLY A 419 2.35 1.34 2.23
C GLY A 419 3.74 1.73 2.73
N CYS A 420 4.46 0.77 3.32
CA CYS A 420 5.79 1.03 3.91
C CYS A 420 6.89 1.32 2.86
N GLY A 421 6.74 0.83 1.62
CA GLY A 421 7.65 1.19 0.52
C GLY A 421 7.61 2.69 0.24
N ALA A 422 6.41 3.29 0.20
CA ALA A 422 6.23 4.73 0.04
C ALA A 422 6.89 5.53 1.18
N ILE A 423 6.76 5.06 2.43
CA ILE A 423 7.41 5.71 3.58
C ILE A 423 8.95 5.63 3.47
N ALA A 424 9.49 4.52 2.96
CA ALA A 424 10.92 4.38 2.73
C ALA A 424 11.45 5.44 1.75
N SER A 425 10.78 5.63 0.61
CA SER A 425 11.13 6.66 -0.38
C SER A 425 10.90 8.09 0.14
N ALA A 426 9.85 8.30 0.95
CA ALA A 426 9.60 9.58 1.61
C ALA A 426 10.77 9.99 2.50
N LYS A 427 11.29 9.06 3.31
CA LYS A 427 12.47 9.30 4.18
C LYS A 427 13.77 9.56 3.41
N LEU A 428 13.83 9.21 2.12
CA LEU A 428 14.92 9.62 1.21
C LEU A 428 14.69 10.99 0.57
N GLY A 429 13.52 11.61 0.76
CA GLY A 429 13.16 12.86 0.13
C GLY A 429 12.83 12.71 -1.36
N TYR A 430 12.40 11.54 -1.84
CA TYR A 430 12.12 11.31 -3.26
C TYR A 430 10.72 11.76 -3.70
N MET A 431 9.93 12.30 -2.79
CA MET A 431 8.53 12.66 -3.04
C MET A 431 8.28 14.16 -3.13
N THR A 432 9.26 14.91 -3.65
CA THR A 432 9.07 16.32 -4.05
C THR A 432 9.43 16.52 -5.52
N PRO A 433 8.80 17.48 -6.23
CA PRO A 433 9.14 17.75 -7.63
C PRO A 433 10.61 18.11 -7.85
N GLU A 434 11.22 18.82 -6.89
CA GLU A 434 12.62 19.25 -6.93
C GLU A 434 13.60 18.07 -6.92
N THR A 435 13.21 16.95 -6.31
CA THR A 435 14.04 15.75 -6.24
C THR A 435 14.23 15.12 -7.62
N ALA A 436 13.24 15.24 -8.52
CA ALA A 436 13.37 14.76 -9.89
C ALA A 436 14.61 15.35 -10.59
N MET A 437 14.94 16.61 -10.30
CA MET A 437 16.11 17.29 -10.86
C MET A 437 17.44 16.69 -10.39
N LYS A 438 17.43 15.99 -9.26
CA LYS A 438 18.64 15.40 -8.64
C LYS A 438 18.84 13.94 -9.02
N VAL A 439 17.77 13.13 -9.02
CA VAL A 439 17.88 11.67 -9.09
C VAL A 439 17.29 11.06 -10.37
N ALA A 440 16.35 11.72 -11.05
CA ALA A 440 15.72 11.19 -12.24
C ALA A 440 16.63 11.25 -13.47
N GLY A 441 16.47 10.28 -14.34
CA GLY A 441 17.05 10.32 -15.70
C GLY A 441 16.49 11.49 -16.52
N PRO A 442 17.07 11.79 -17.68
CA PRO A 442 16.77 13.03 -18.41
C PRO A 442 15.32 13.09 -18.92
N GLY A 443 14.72 11.97 -19.31
CA GLY A 443 13.36 11.93 -19.83
C GLY A 443 12.30 12.05 -18.73
N LEU A 444 12.45 11.32 -17.65
CA LEU A 444 11.55 11.40 -16.48
C LEU A 444 11.63 12.80 -15.84
N ARG A 445 12.82 13.37 -15.75
CA ARG A 445 13.04 14.74 -15.25
C ARG A 445 12.24 15.76 -16.06
N GLU A 446 12.29 15.68 -17.40
CA GLU A 446 11.54 16.59 -18.29
C GLU A 446 10.02 16.47 -18.04
N VAL A 447 9.52 15.26 -17.82
CA VAL A 447 8.09 15.03 -17.51
C VAL A 447 7.72 15.62 -16.15
N CYS A 448 8.49 15.30 -15.11
CA CYS A 448 8.24 15.81 -13.76
C CYS A 448 8.28 17.36 -13.71
N GLU A 449 9.26 17.99 -14.37
CA GLU A 449 9.37 19.44 -14.46
C GLU A 449 8.17 20.06 -15.21
N THR A 450 7.71 19.41 -16.28
CA THR A 450 6.61 19.91 -17.11
C THR A 450 5.26 19.82 -16.41
N VAL A 451 5.02 18.72 -15.71
CA VAL A 451 3.75 18.44 -15.04
C VAL A 451 3.72 18.99 -13.60
N GLY A 452 4.88 19.16 -12.98
CA GLY A 452 5.00 19.60 -11.59
C GLY A 452 4.78 18.47 -10.58
N ILE A 453 5.16 17.22 -10.93
CA ILE A 453 5.01 16.04 -10.08
C ILE A 453 6.36 15.53 -9.57
N PRO A 454 6.39 14.86 -8.40
CA PRO A 454 7.58 14.11 -7.95
C PRO A 454 7.91 12.95 -8.89
N PRO A 455 9.15 12.43 -8.85
CA PRO A 455 9.52 11.23 -9.61
C PRO A 455 8.98 9.93 -8.98
N VAL A 456 8.56 10.00 -7.72
CA VAL A 456 7.89 8.93 -6.97
C VAL A 456 6.54 9.44 -6.50
N LEU A 457 5.46 8.75 -6.89
CA LEU A 457 4.09 9.12 -6.56
C LEU A 457 3.57 8.27 -5.40
N HIS A 458 3.25 8.89 -4.28
CA HIS A 458 2.62 8.21 -3.15
C HIS A 458 1.11 8.09 -3.39
N MET A 459 0.63 6.85 -3.57
CA MET A 459 -0.75 6.56 -3.94
C MET A 459 -1.62 6.06 -2.78
N GLY A 460 -1.04 5.90 -1.58
CA GLY A 460 -1.81 5.58 -0.37
C GLY A 460 -1.33 4.38 0.43
N SER A 461 -2.25 3.72 1.09
CA SER A 461 -2.04 2.56 1.95
C SER A 461 -1.99 1.23 1.16
N CYS A 462 -1.92 0.10 1.86
CA CYS A 462 -1.89 -1.22 1.20
C CYS A 462 -3.16 -1.54 0.40
N VAL A 463 -4.35 -1.10 0.83
CA VAL A 463 -5.60 -1.28 0.06
C VAL A 463 -5.60 -0.43 -1.21
N ASP A 464 -4.91 0.71 -1.20
CA ASP A 464 -4.80 1.63 -2.34
C ASP A 464 -3.94 1.11 -3.50
N ASN A 465 -3.38 -0.11 -3.41
CA ASN A 465 -2.91 -0.82 -4.60
C ASN A 465 -4.04 -1.01 -5.63
N SER A 466 -5.30 -0.93 -5.23
CA SER A 466 -6.48 -0.81 -6.08
C SER A 466 -6.41 0.40 -7.03
N ARG A 467 -5.85 1.54 -6.58
CA ARG A 467 -5.61 2.72 -7.41
C ARG A 467 -4.60 2.43 -8.52
N ILE A 468 -3.56 1.62 -8.22
CA ILE A 468 -2.57 1.18 -9.21
C ILE A 468 -3.23 0.29 -10.27
N LEU A 469 -4.10 -0.66 -9.87
CA LEU A 469 -4.88 -1.46 -10.82
C LEU A 469 -5.79 -0.59 -11.70
N THR A 470 -6.40 0.45 -11.13
CA THR A 470 -7.24 1.39 -11.87
C THR A 470 -6.40 2.16 -12.89
N VAL A 471 -5.24 2.71 -12.50
CA VAL A 471 -4.30 3.39 -13.41
C VAL A 471 -3.86 2.46 -14.56
N LEU A 472 -3.48 1.23 -14.27
CA LEU A 472 -3.08 0.25 -15.29
C LEU A 472 -4.25 -0.08 -16.26
N SER A 473 -5.47 -0.18 -15.73
CA SER A 473 -6.67 -0.40 -16.55
C SER A 473 -6.96 0.78 -17.47
N GLN A 474 -6.83 2.00 -16.97
CA GLN A 474 -6.97 3.22 -17.76
C GLN A 474 -5.88 3.33 -18.82
N MET A 475 -4.61 3.09 -18.47
CA MET A 475 -3.51 3.05 -19.44
C MET A 475 -3.78 2.07 -20.60
N ALA A 476 -4.35 0.90 -20.31
CA ALA A 476 -4.70 -0.08 -21.34
C ALA A 476 -5.87 0.37 -22.22
N THR A 477 -6.81 1.16 -21.71
CA THR A 477 -8.01 1.62 -22.42
C THR A 477 -7.83 2.95 -23.14
N GLU A 478 -6.90 3.81 -22.70
CA GLU A 478 -6.59 5.11 -23.32
C GLU A 478 -5.85 5.00 -24.66
N GLY A 479 -5.36 3.82 -24.99
CA GLY A 479 -4.74 3.49 -26.27
C GLY A 479 -3.25 3.78 -26.38
N GLY A 480 -2.61 3.09 -27.32
CA GLY A 480 -1.19 3.20 -27.63
C GLY A 480 -0.30 2.21 -26.88
N LEU A 481 -0.74 1.64 -25.76
CA LEU A 481 -0.01 0.66 -24.96
C LEU A 481 -0.73 -0.71 -24.88
N GLY A 482 -1.41 -1.11 -25.96
CA GLY A 482 -2.12 -2.38 -26.03
C GLY A 482 -3.61 -2.24 -25.64
N GLU A 483 -4.21 -3.36 -25.26
CA GLU A 483 -5.64 -3.48 -24.90
C GLU A 483 -5.85 -4.18 -23.55
N ASP A 484 -4.75 -4.50 -22.85
CA ASP A 484 -4.76 -5.26 -21.62
C ASP A 484 -3.61 -4.81 -20.69
N ILE A 485 -3.79 -4.98 -19.39
CA ILE A 485 -2.77 -4.68 -18.38
C ILE A 485 -1.46 -5.43 -18.69
N ALA A 486 -1.56 -6.68 -19.19
CA ALA A 486 -0.40 -7.46 -19.57
C ALA A 486 0.42 -6.88 -20.77
N ASP A 487 -0.15 -5.95 -21.52
CA ASP A 487 0.54 -5.33 -22.66
C ASP A 487 1.44 -4.15 -22.21
N ILE A 488 1.13 -3.55 -21.04
CA ILE A 488 1.78 -2.33 -20.55
C ILE A 488 3.24 -2.60 -20.12
N PRO A 489 4.20 -1.71 -20.43
CA PRO A 489 5.57 -1.80 -19.94
C PRO A 489 5.65 -1.39 -18.47
N ALA A 490 5.13 -2.27 -17.59
CA ALA A 490 5.05 -2.06 -16.16
C ALA A 490 5.47 -3.31 -15.38
N VAL A 491 5.99 -3.12 -14.16
CA VAL A 491 6.36 -4.18 -13.21
C VAL A 491 5.91 -3.80 -11.82
N GLY A 492 5.33 -4.75 -11.09
CA GLY A 492 5.08 -4.63 -9.66
C GLY A 492 6.20 -5.29 -8.86
N MET A 493 6.49 -4.77 -7.68
CA MET A 493 7.44 -5.41 -6.78
C MET A 493 7.14 -5.17 -5.31
N ALA A 494 7.58 -6.12 -4.49
CA ALA A 494 7.58 -6.02 -3.04
C ALA A 494 8.93 -6.52 -2.48
N PRO A 495 9.99 -5.69 -2.54
CA PRO A 495 11.36 -6.12 -2.23
C PRO A 495 11.54 -6.59 -0.78
N GLU A 496 10.84 -5.96 0.16
CA GLU A 496 10.92 -6.24 1.60
C GLU A 496 9.62 -6.84 2.18
N TRP A 497 8.83 -7.51 1.36
CA TRP A 497 7.54 -8.04 1.84
C TRP A 497 7.66 -8.92 3.09
N MET A 498 6.66 -8.84 3.96
CA MET A 498 6.58 -9.64 5.18
C MET A 498 5.18 -10.20 5.44
N SER A 499 4.15 -9.37 5.30
CA SER A 499 2.75 -9.72 5.57
C SER A 499 2.14 -10.59 4.47
N GLU A 500 1.19 -11.44 4.84
CA GLU A 500 0.37 -12.22 3.93
C GLU A 500 -0.44 -11.34 2.95
N LYS A 501 -0.73 -10.10 3.33
CA LYS A 501 -1.34 -9.10 2.42
C LYS A 501 -0.51 -8.92 1.15
N ALA A 502 0.82 -8.86 1.27
CA ALA A 502 1.70 -8.74 0.11
C ALA A 502 1.59 -9.94 -0.84
N LEU A 503 1.33 -11.17 -0.32
CA LEU A 503 1.09 -12.34 -1.16
C LEU A 503 -0.23 -12.22 -1.93
N SER A 504 -1.29 -11.75 -1.28
CA SER A 504 -2.58 -11.50 -1.94
C SER A 504 -2.46 -10.42 -3.00
N ILE A 505 -1.83 -9.27 -2.66
CA ILE A 505 -1.58 -8.15 -3.57
C ILE A 505 -0.78 -8.62 -4.80
N ALA A 506 0.35 -9.29 -4.59
CA ALA A 506 1.15 -9.82 -5.68
C ALA A 506 0.34 -10.77 -6.58
N THR A 507 -0.47 -11.64 -5.97
CA THR A 507 -1.27 -12.64 -6.70
C THR A 507 -2.38 -11.98 -7.52
N TYR A 508 -3.09 -10.96 -7.00
CA TYR A 508 -4.12 -10.29 -7.80
C TYR A 508 -3.52 -9.42 -8.90
N CYS A 509 -2.37 -8.79 -8.68
CA CYS A 509 -1.65 -8.08 -9.73
C CYS A 509 -1.25 -9.03 -10.88
N VAL A 510 -0.72 -10.22 -10.53
CA VAL A 510 -0.37 -11.25 -11.52
C VAL A 510 -1.61 -11.78 -12.24
N ALA A 511 -2.68 -12.10 -11.53
CA ALA A 511 -3.95 -12.51 -12.13
C ALA A 511 -4.55 -11.42 -13.04
N SER A 512 -4.22 -10.16 -12.78
CA SER A 512 -4.57 -9.01 -13.62
C SER A 512 -3.63 -8.78 -14.80
N GLY A 513 -2.58 -9.61 -14.96
CA GLY A 513 -1.67 -9.58 -16.10
C GLY A 513 -0.31 -8.93 -15.83
N ALA A 514 -0.03 -8.46 -14.62
CA ALA A 514 1.23 -7.83 -14.28
C ALA A 514 2.35 -8.85 -14.01
N TYR A 515 3.59 -8.48 -14.30
CA TYR A 515 4.76 -9.16 -13.76
C TYR A 515 5.06 -8.62 -12.38
N VAL A 516 5.18 -9.50 -11.37
CA VAL A 516 5.49 -9.11 -9.99
C VAL A 516 6.72 -9.84 -9.48
N ILE A 517 7.63 -9.11 -8.83
CA ILE A 517 8.84 -9.63 -8.20
C ILE A 517 8.78 -9.38 -6.69
N MET A 518 9.00 -10.43 -5.90
CA MET A 518 9.08 -10.34 -4.44
C MET A 518 10.49 -10.65 -3.96
N GLY A 519 11.03 -9.86 -3.03
CA GLY A 519 12.36 -10.03 -2.45
C GLY A 519 12.35 -10.69 -1.07
N ALA A 520 13.38 -10.42 -0.27
CA ALA A 520 13.58 -10.81 1.13
C ALA A 520 13.48 -12.30 1.46
N ARG A 521 12.46 -13.02 0.99
CA ARG A 521 12.28 -14.46 1.23
C ARG A 521 11.49 -15.14 0.12
N ASN A 522 11.77 -16.41 -0.12
CA ASN A 522 11.03 -17.26 -1.05
C ASN A 522 10.23 -18.33 -0.28
N PRO A 523 8.90 -18.16 -0.09
CA PRO A 523 8.08 -19.12 0.67
C PRO A 523 7.80 -20.41 -0.09
N ILE A 524 8.09 -20.45 -1.38
CA ILE A 524 7.86 -21.61 -2.27
C ILE A 524 9.16 -22.30 -2.71
N ALA A 525 10.30 -21.94 -2.12
CA ALA A 525 11.61 -22.49 -2.48
C ALA A 525 11.70 -24.04 -2.38
N GLY A 526 10.80 -24.67 -1.61
CA GLY A 526 10.76 -26.12 -1.45
C GLY A 526 10.18 -26.89 -2.64
N SER A 527 9.63 -26.22 -3.68
CA SER A 527 9.01 -26.86 -4.84
C SER A 527 9.34 -26.14 -6.14
N GLU A 528 10.16 -26.74 -6.97
CA GLU A 528 10.44 -26.23 -8.33
C GLU A 528 9.17 -26.21 -9.19
N THR A 529 8.31 -27.22 -9.05
CA THR A 529 7.02 -27.27 -9.75
C THR A 529 6.15 -26.06 -9.44
N VAL A 530 6.02 -25.69 -8.16
CA VAL A 530 5.22 -24.53 -7.76
C VAL A 530 5.87 -23.24 -8.28
N GLN A 531 7.18 -23.10 -8.20
CA GLN A 531 7.89 -21.94 -8.76
C GLN A 531 7.61 -21.81 -10.28
N GLN A 532 7.66 -22.91 -11.02
CA GLN A 532 7.38 -22.94 -12.45
C GLN A 532 5.91 -22.61 -12.77
N ILE A 533 4.95 -23.08 -11.95
CA ILE A 533 3.53 -22.72 -12.12
C ILE A 533 3.33 -21.21 -11.92
N LEU A 534 3.90 -20.60 -10.88
CA LEU A 534 3.73 -19.17 -10.59
C LEU A 534 4.41 -18.27 -11.62
N SER A 535 5.49 -18.71 -12.25
CA SER A 535 6.20 -17.98 -13.31
C SER A 535 5.63 -18.31 -14.70
N GLU A 536 6.14 -19.31 -15.37
CA GLU A 536 5.78 -19.68 -16.74
C GLU A 536 4.32 -20.12 -16.89
N GLY A 537 3.80 -20.87 -15.91
CA GLY A 537 2.43 -21.39 -15.94
C GLY A 537 1.41 -20.26 -15.91
N TRP A 538 1.54 -19.31 -14.98
CA TRP A 538 0.65 -18.16 -14.89
C TRP A 538 0.86 -17.17 -16.04
N GLU A 539 2.12 -16.94 -16.50
CA GLU A 539 2.38 -16.11 -17.68
C GLU A 539 1.62 -16.63 -18.90
N SER A 540 1.58 -17.95 -19.09
CA SER A 540 0.84 -18.58 -20.19
C SER A 540 -0.69 -18.48 -20.08
N LYS A 541 -1.23 -18.44 -18.86
CA LYS A 541 -2.68 -18.39 -18.60
C LYS A 541 -3.24 -16.98 -18.57
N VAL A 542 -2.57 -16.09 -17.86
CA VAL A 542 -3.07 -14.73 -17.55
C VAL A 542 -2.17 -13.61 -18.02
N GLY A 543 -1.03 -13.92 -18.64
CA GLY A 543 -0.08 -12.92 -19.13
C GLY A 543 0.80 -12.29 -18.04
N GLY A 544 0.50 -12.53 -16.78
CA GLY A 544 1.28 -12.09 -15.62
C GLY A 544 2.04 -13.24 -14.98
N LYS A 545 3.09 -12.93 -14.23
CA LYS A 545 3.90 -13.92 -13.50
C LYS A 545 4.38 -13.42 -12.16
N LEU A 546 4.63 -14.36 -11.23
CA LEU A 546 5.20 -14.10 -9.90
C LEU A 546 6.56 -14.78 -9.79
N GLU A 547 7.57 -14.00 -9.44
CA GLU A 547 8.90 -14.51 -9.15
C GLU A 547 9.38 -14.02 -7.77
N PHE A 548 10.16 -14.88 -7.10
CA PHE A 548 10.85 -14.54 -5.85
C PHE A 548 12.34 -14.44 -6.15
N VAL A 549 12.92 -13.27 -5.88
CA VAL A 549 14.34 -13.00 -6.05
C VAL A 549 14.96 -12.85 -4.66
N THR A 550 15.81 -13.81 -4.30
CA THR A 550 16.59 -13.81 -3.06
C THR A 550 18.01 -14.21 -3.40
N ASP A 551 18.99 -13.57 -2.82
CA ASP A 551 20.41 -13.84 -3.06
C ASP A 551 21.19 -13.90 -1.73
N GLU A 552 22.50 -14.18 -1.82
CA GLU A 552 23.40 -14.22 -0.67
C GLU A 552 23.61 -12.83 -0.04
N SER A 553 23.43 -11.76 -0.83
CA SER A 553 23.46 -10.37 -0.36
C SER A 553 22.24 -9.58 -0.83
N ASP A 554 21.83 -8.59 -0.03
CA ASP A 554 20.75 -7.68 -0.36
C ASP A 554 21.04 -6.90 -1.65
N GLU A 555 22.30 -6.51 -1.88
CA GLU A 555 22.73 -5.78 -3.08
C GLU A 555 22.56 -6.62 -4.36
N CYS A 556 23.05 -7.87 -4.36
CA CYS A 556 22.87 -8.78 -5.51
C CYS A 556 21.39 -9.05 -5.81
N ALA A 557 20.56 -9.20 -4.75
CA ALA A 557 19.13 -9.35 -4.92
C ALA A 557 18.51 -8.11 -5.59
N CYS A 558 18.89 -6.90 -5.17
CA CYS A 558 18.43 -5.65 -5.77
C CYS A 558 18.86 -5.51 -7.24
N GLU A 559 20.12 -5.79 -7.57
CA GLU A 559 20.62 -5.75 -8.95
C GLU A 559 19.81 -6.68 -9.86
N GLU A 560 19.52 -7.88 -9.36
CA GLU A 560 18.73 -8.86 -10.12
C GLU A 560 17.26 -8.43 -10.29
N ILE A 561 16.64 -7.85 -9.26
CA ILE A 561 15.29 -7.27 -9.35
C ILE A 561 15.25 -6.17 -10.40
N VAL A 562 16.18 -5.23 -10.36
CA VAL A 562 16.28 -4.11 -11.33
C VAL A 562 16.49 -4.65 -12.74
N ARG A 563 17.46 -5.54 -12.93
CA ARG A 563 17.77 -6.14 -14.22
C ARG A 563 16.55 -6.82 -14.86
N ARG A 564 15.87 -7.72 -14.13
CA ARG A 564 14.67 -8.42 -14.62
C ARG A 564 13.53 -7.46 -14.94
N SER A 565 13.36 -6.44 -14.13
CA SER A 565 12.31 -5.44 -14.33
C SER A 565 12.54 -4.63 -15.60
N LEU A 566 13.75 -4.11 -15.81
CA LEU A 566 14.10 -3.34 -17.01
C LEU A 566 14.03 -4.19 -18.28
N GLU A 567 14.49 -5.45 -18.22
CA GLU A 567 14.37 -6.39 -19.34
C GLU A 567 12.90 -6.67 -19.69
N HIS A 568 12.02 -6.82 -18.69
CA HIS A 568 10.60 -7.01 -18.92
C HIS A 568 9.95 -5.77 -19.55
N ILE A 569 10.23 -4.59 -19.02
CA ILE A 569 9.76 -3.31 -19.58
C ILE A 569 10.17 -3.20 -21.04
N ASP A 570 11.44 -3.43 -21.38
CA ASP A 570 11.93 -3.33 -22.76
C ASP A 570 11.32 -4.40 -23.67
N LYS A 571 11.10 -5.63 -23.16
CA LYS A 571 10.38 -6.69 -23.89
C LYS A 571 8.96 -6.25 -24.25
N LYS A 572 8.24 -5.61 -23.31
CA LYS A 572 6.88 -5.10 -23.56
C LYS A 572 6.88 -3.93 -24.55
N ARG A 573 7.83 -3.00 -24.43
CA ARG A 573 8.03 -1.92 -25.42
C ARG A 573 8.26 -2.47 -26.82
N ALA A 574 9.13 -3.45 -26.95
CA ALA A 574 9.41 -4.11 -28.25
C ALA A 574 8.17 -4.83 -28.81
N ALA A 575 7.39 -5.52 -27.97
CA ALA A 575 6.15 -6.19 -28.38
C ALA A 575 5.09 -5.20 -28.89
N LEU A 576 5.05 -3.97 -28.35
CA LEU A 576 4.20 -2.88 -28.82
C LEU A 576 4.77 -2.17 -30.07
N GLY A 577 5.94 -2.56 -30.58
CA GLY A 577 6.59 -1.92 -31.71
C GLY A 577 7.15 -0.52 -31.39
N LEU A 578 7.34 -0.19 -30.12
CA LEU A 578 7.93 1.08 -29.70
C LEU A 578 9.44 1.09 -29.98
N ALA A 579 9.98 2.29 -30.19
CA ALA A 579 11.42 2.46 -30.37
C ALA A 579 12.18 1.96 -29.13
N GLU A 580 13.39 1.43 -29.35
CA GLU A 580 14.32 1.10 -28.28
C GLU A 580 14.56 2.34 -27.41
N TYR A 581 14.57 2.13 -26.09
CA TYR A 581 14.80 3.20 -25.15
C TYR A 581 16.23 3.75 -25.28
N ASP A 582 16.35 5.07 -25.42
CA ASP A 582 17.62 5.78 -25.60
C ASP A 582 17.61 7.07 -24.78
N PRO A 583 18.24 7.06 -23.59
CA PRO A 583 18.26 8.24 -22.70
C PRO A 583 19.02 9.43 -23.31
N SER A 584 19.86 9.22 -24.32
CA SER A 584 20.63 10.31 -24.96
C SER A 584 19.76 11.28 -25.75
N LYS A 585 18.52 10.89 -26.06
CA LYS A 585 17.55 11.73 -26.78
C LYS A 585 16.94 12.83 -25.89
N TRP A 586 17.06 12.70 -24.58
CA TRP A 586 16.40 13.55 -23.60
C TRP A 586 17.44 14.31 -22.76
N GLY A 587 17.01 15.38 -22.13
CA GLY A 587 17.86 16.25 -21.31
C GLY A 587 18.47 17.41 -22.06
N ARG A 588 18.75 18.50 -21.33
CA ARG A 588 19.38 19.71 -21.87
C ARG A 588 20.90 19.53 -21.88
N SER A 589 21.56 20.11 -22.88
CA SER A 589 23.02 20.18 -22.92
C SER A 589 23.53 20.92 -21.68
N GLY A 590 24.27 20.25 -20.81
CA GLY A 590 24.82 20.80 -19.57
C GLY A 590 24.26 20.21 -18.28
N ASP A 591 23.28 19.30 -18.36
CA ASP A 591 22.80 18.58 -17.17
C ASP A 591 23.93 17.74 -16.56
N GLN A 592 24.34 18.09 -15.34
CA GLN A 592 25.28 17.27 -14.58
C GLN A 592 24.52 16.06 -14.05
N ARG A 593 24.98 14.86 -14.39
CA ARG A 593 24.54 13.64 -13.70
C ARG A 593 25.05 13.71 -12.26
N MET A 594 24.17 13.43 -11.30
CA MET A 594 24.60 13.17 -9.92
C MET A 594 25.63 12.03 -9.92
N PRO A 595 26.63 12.09 -9.07
CA PRO A 595 27.52 10.95 -8.84
C PRO A 595 26.64 9.75 -8.48
N ASP A 596 27.06 8.55 -8.93
CA ASP A 596 26.39 7.31 -8.57
C ASP A 596 26.40 7.16 -7.05
N LEU A 597 25.28 7.49 -6.40
CA LEU A 597 25.19 7.46 -4.94
C LEU A 597 25.53 6.07 -4.37
N LEU A 598 25.29 5.02 -5.15
CA LEU A 598 25.58 3.64 -4.73
C LEU A 598 27.08 3.29 -4.83
N SER A 599 27.81 4.00 -5.67
CA SER A 599 29.28 3.86 -5.74
C SER A 599 30.02 4.59 -4.62
N LEU A 600 29.31 5.45 -3.86
CA LEU A 600 29.91 6.18 -2.73
C LEU A 600 29.92 5.32 -1.46
N PRO A 601 30.92 5.48 -0.58
CA PRO A 601 30.86 4.94 0.78
C PRO A 601 29.59 5.39 1.51
N LEU A 602 29.09 4.59 2.45
CA LEU A 602 27.83 4.86 3.17
C LEU A 602 27.79 6.27 3.79
N GLU A 603 28.88 6.72 4.37
CA GLU A 603 29.02 8.04 4.98
C GLU A 603 28.84 9.17 3.95
N GLU A 604 29.43 9.02 2.75
CA GLU A 604 29.30 9.97 1.65
C GLU A 604 27.90 9.93 0.99
N ARG A 605 27.24 8.76 0.99
CA ARG A 605 25.83 8.64 0.54
C ARG A 605 24.91 9.42 1.47
N ILE A 606 25.09 9.27 2.78
CA ILE A 606 24.32 9.99 3.79
C ILE A 606 24.52 11.49 3.63
N GLU A 607 25.76 11.96 3.48
CA GLU A 607 26.04 13.38 3.25
C GLU A 607 25.44 13.90 1.94
N ALA A 608 25.51 13.12 0.85
CA ALA A 608 24.94 13.51 -0.44
C ALA A 608 23.40 13.56 -0.42
N VAL A 609 22.73 12.74 0.38
CA VAL A 609 21.28 12.68 0.49
C VAL A 609 20.75 13.64 1.54
N TYR A 610 21.38 13.72 2.70
CA TYR A 610 20.87 14.46 3.87
C TYR A 610 21.56 15.80 4.12
N GLY A 611 22.63 16.11 3.39
CA GLY A 611 23.28 17.43 3.44
C GLY A 611 24.13 17.73 4.68
N ALA A 612 24.34 16.76 5.56
CA ALA A 612 25.25 16.88 6.71
C ALA A 612 25.83 15.50 7.09
N PRO A 613 27.10 15.42 7.55
CA PRO A 613 27.65 14.19 8.07
C PRO A 613 26.96 13.83 9.38
N ILE A 614 26.39 12.62 9.45
CA ILE A 614 25.96 12.04 10.73
C ILE A 614 27.22 11.52 11.41
N GLU A 615 27.67 12.16 12.49
CA GLU A 615 28.69 11.61 13.35
C GLU A 615 28.10 10.39 14.09
N LEU A 616 28.36 9.20 13.54
CA LEU A 616 28.13 7.95 14.25
C LEU A 616 29.21 7.83 15.34
N GLU A 617 28.91 8.29 16.57
CA GLU A 617 29.69 7.87 17.72
C GLU A 617 29.59 6.34 17.84
N ARG A 618 30.73 5.69 17.65
CA ARG A 618 30.86 4.25 17.86
C ARG A 618 30.65 3.96 19.35
N ALA A 619 29.49 3.43 19.72
CA ALA A 619 29.23 2.84 21.02
C ALA A 619 29.98 1.50 21.18
#